data_32a11c1bfb4dc4cfd2c45a88fcaeff96
#
_entry.id   32a11c1bfb4dc4cfd2c45a88fcaeff96
#
_cell.length_a   1.000
_cell.length_b   1.000
_cell.length_c   1.000
_cell.angle_alpha   90.00
_cell.angle_beta   90.00
_cell.angle_gamma   90.00
#
_symmetry.space_group_name_H-M   'P 1'
#
loop_
_entity.id
_entity.type
_entity.pdbx_description
1 polymer ?
#
loop_
_entity_poly.entity_id
_entity_poly.type
_entity_poly.pdbx_seq_one_letter_code
_entity_poly.pdbx_strand_id
1 'polypeptide(L)'
;MNTFVSKCMEIFRDTTVHYHKFDNIDATPENPYEPGTIEDVLFRKNWIDAVQWHMEDIIRDPNIDPVEALALKRRIDKSNQDRTDLVEDIDTYFRDKYKDVKPAADATINTESPAWAIDRLSILALKIYHMKQEVERKDATTEHIAKCQAKLNVLLEQQVDLSTAIGQLLDDIEAGKKYMKVYRQMKMYNDADTNPILYGKK
;
A
#
# COMPACT_ATOMS: atom_id res chain seq x y z
N MET A 1 -16.51 -13.33 -3.62
CA MET A 1 -15.55 -12.24 -3.36
C MET A 1 -15.97 -11.04 -4.20
N ASN A 2 -15.93 -9.83 -3.67
CA ASN A 2 -16.25 -8.61 -4.41
C ASN A 2 -15.30 -8.48 -5.62
N THR A 3 -15.86 -8.19 -6.82
CA THR A 3 -15.10 -8.17 -8.08
C THR A 3 -13.99 -7.12 -8.09
N PHE A 4 -14.22 -5.96 -7.46
CA PHE A 4 -13.20 -4.92 -7.35
C PHE A 4 -12.02 -5.38 -6.48
N VAL A 5 -12.28 -6.04 -5.36
CA VAL A 5 -11.21 -6.55 -4.46
C VAL A 5 -10.40 -7.64 -5.16
N SER A 6 -11.05 -8.53 -5.93
CA SER A 6 -10.35 -9.53 -6.74
C SER A 6 -9.40 -8.87 -7.75
N LYS A 7 -9.85 -7.80 -8.40
CA LYS A 7 -9.03 -7.01 -9.33
C LYS A 7 -7.84 -6.35 -8.61
N CYS A 8 -8.04 -5.76 -7.42
CA CYS A 8 -6.93 -5.22 -6.63
C CYS A 8 -5.87 -6.28 -6.33
N MET A 9 -6.28 -7.47 -5.90
CA MET A 9 -5.36 -8.56 -5.59
C MET A 9 -4.57 -9.02 -6.81
N GLU A 10 -5.21 -9.09 -7.99
CA GLU A 10 -4.56 -9.43 -9.26
C GLU A 10 -3.51 -8.37 -9.62
N ILE A 11 -3.89 -7.09 -9.64
CA ILE A 11 -2.99 -5.98 -9.95
C ILE A 11 -1.80 -5.97 -9.00
N PHE A 12 -2.01 -6.09 -7.69
CA PHE A 12 -0.93 -6.05 -6.71
C PHE A 12 0.02 -7.24 -6.84
N ARG A 13 -0.51 -8.45 -7.07
CA ARG A 13 0.32 -9.62 -7.34
C ARG A 13 1.19 -9.41 -8.59
N ASP A 14 0.56 -9.00 -9.69
CA ASP A 14 1.23 -8.89 -10.98
C ASP A 14 2.23 -7.72 -10.99
N THR A 15 1.91 -6.60 -10.36
CA THR A 15 2.83 -5.47 -10.17
C THR A 15 4.04 -5.87 -9.32
N THR A 16 3.82 -6.59 -8.20
CA THR A 16 4.90 -7.09 -7.36
C THR A 16 5.85 -8.01 -8.15
N VAL A 17 5.29 -8.96 -8.91
CA VAL A 17 6.09 -9.86 -9.78
C VAL A 17 6.82 -9.07 -10.87
N HIS A 18 6.15 -8.05 -11.43
CA HIS A 18 6.74 -7.18 -12.46
C HIS A 18 7.94 -6.39 -11.92
N TYR A 19 7.81 -5.78 -10.74
CA TYR A 19 8.90 -5.06 -10.09
C TYR A 19 10.14 -5.94 -9.89
N HIS A 20 9.97 -7.17 -9.40
CA HIS A 20 11.09 -8.10 -9.11
C HIS A 20 11.77 -8.69 -10.36
N LYS A 21 11.32 -8.33 -11.58
CA LYS A 21 12.11 -8.58 -12.79
C LYS A 21 13.26 -7.58 -12.93
N PHE A 22 13.12 -6.40 -12.36
CA PHE A 22 14.16 -5.35 -12.35
C PHE A 22 14.96 -5.36 -11.04
N ASP A 23 14.26 -5.56 -9.94
CA ASP A 23 14.80 -5.56 -8.57
C ASP A 23 15.71 -4.35 -8.29
N ASN A 24 15.25 -3.17 -8.72
CA ASN A 24 16.02 -1.93 -8.70
C ASN A 24 15.13 -0.75 -8.30
N ILE A 25 15.55 -0.03 -7.26
CA ILE A 25 14.83 1.15 -6.74
C ILE A 25 14.76 2.34 -7.71
N ASP A 26 15.55 2.32 -8.77
CA ASP A 26 15.59 3.35 -9.81
C ASP A 26 14.86 2.92 -11.10
N ALA A 27 14.27 1.72 -11.12
CA ALA A 27 13.54 1.24 -12.26
C ALA A 27 12.26 2.06 -12.50
N THR A 28 12.03 2.41 -13.76
CA THR A 28 10.79 3.08 -14.17
C THR A 28 9.79 2.02 -14.62
N PRO A 29 8.56 1.99 -14.06
CA PRO A 29 7.56 1.01 -14.44
C PRO A 29 6.98 1.27 -15.82
N GLU A 30 6.79 0.21 -16.60
CA GLU A 30 5.85 0.22 -17.73
C GLU A 30 4.47 -0.14 -17.21
N ASN A 31 3.62 0.85 -17.00
CA ASN A 31 2.27 0.64 -16.52
C ASN A 31 1.37 0.15 -17.68
N PRO A 32 0.78 -1.06 -17.60
CA PRO A 32 -0.04 -1.58 -18.65
C PRO A 32 -1.45 -0.99 -18.72
N TYR A 33 -1.84 -0.16 -17.74
CA TYR A 33 -3.18 0.38 -17.63
C TYR A 33 -3.27 1.79 -18.19
N GLU A 34 -4.45 2.16 -18.69
CA GLU A 34 -4.72 3.49 -19.22
C GLU A 34 -4.57 4.55 -18.12
N PRO A 35 -3.82 5.63 -18.37
CA PRO A 35 -3.59 6.70 -17.40
C PRO A 35 -4.90 7.31 -16.86
N GLY A 36 -4.96 7.49 -15.56
CA GLY A 36 -6.12 8.08 -14.86
C GLY A 36 -7.23 7.08 -14.52
N THR A 37 -7.11 5.82 -14.91
CA THR A 37 -8.01 4.78 -14.45
C THR A 37 -7.67 4.33 -13.04
N ILE A 38 -8.62 3.68 -12.34
CA ILE A 38 -8.34 3.13 -11.01
C ILE A 38 -7.27 2.05 -11.06
N GLU A 39 -7.20 1.29 -12.13
CA GLU A 39 -6.18 0.27 -12.37
C GLU A 39 -4.78 0.88 -12.48
N ASP A 40 -4.63 2.02 -13.18
CA ASP A 40 -3.39 2.79 -13.22
C ASP A 40 -2.95 3.22 -11.81
N VAL A 41 -3.88 3.77 -11.04
CA VAL A 41 -3.59 4.22 -9.66
C VAL A 41 -3.17 3.05 -8.76
N LEU A 42 -3.86 1.90 -8.84
CA LEU A 42 -3.54 0.71 -8.07
C LEU A 42 -2.17 0.13 -8.44
N PHE A 43 -1.83 0.11 -9.74
CA PHE A 43 -0.52 -0.32 -10.22
C PHE A 43 0.58 0.59 -9.65
N ARG A 44 0.45 1.91 -9.83
CA ARG A 44 1.44 2.90 -9.32
C ARG A 44 1.58 2.80 -7.79
N LYS A 45 0.46 2.57 -7.09
CA LYS A 45 0.45 2.40 -5.63
C LYS A 45 1.26 1.19 -5.19
N ASN A 46 1.08 0.03 -5.81
CA ASN A 46 1.85 -1.17 -5.45
C ASN A 46 3.31 -1.09 -5.91
N TRP A 47 3.58 -0.44 -7.05
CA TRP A 47 4.95 -0.19 -7.50
C TRP A 47 5.73 0.65 -6.48
N ILE A 48 5.15 1.76 -6.02
CA ILE A 48 5.82 2.62 -5.02
C ILE A 48 6.03 1.89 -3.69
N ASP A 49 5.11 1.01 -3.29
CA ASP A 49 5.28 0.16 -2.11
C ASP A 49 6.47 -0.81 -2.27
N ALA A 50 6.63 -1.41 -3.45
CA ALA A 50 7.74 -2.31 -3.74
C ALA A 50 9.08 -1.56 -3.73
N VAL A 51 9.17 -0.41 -4.40
CA VAL A 51 10.37 0.45 -4.38
C VAL A 51 10.72 0.86 -2.95
N GLN A 52 9.72 1.29 -2.17
CA GLN A 52 9.94 1.72 -0.78
C GLN A 52 10.38 0.56 0.10
N TRP A 53 9.84 -0.65 -0.08
CA TRP A 53 10.29 -1.85 0.62
C TRP A 53 11.80 -2.03 0.48
N HIS A 54 12.32 -2.00 -0.75
CA HIS A 54 13.75 -2.18 -1.02
C HIS A 54 14.59 -0.99 -0.55
N MET A 55 14.11 0.25 -0.62
CA MET A 55 14.79 1.39 0.00
C MET A 55 14.91 1.21 1.52
N GLU A 56 13.88 0.66 2.15
CA GLU A 56 13.88 0.36 3.58
C GLU A 56 14.83 -0.80 3.93
N ASP A 57 15.07 -1.75 3.04
CA ASP A 57 16.07 -2.79 3.23
C ASP A 57 17.49 -2.22 3.12
N ILE A 58 17.76 -1.40 2.10
CA ILE A 58 19.07 -0.78 1.89
C ILE A 58 19.48 0.10 3.07
N ILE A 59 18.56 0.94 3.61
CA ILE A 59 18.89 1.84 4.72
C ILE A 59 19.20 1.11 6.03
N ARG A 60 18.85 -0.18 6.13
CA ARG A 60 19.13 -1.03 7.30
C ARG A 60 20.51 -1.69 7.23
N ASP A 61 21.26 -1.52 6.14
CA ASP A 61 22.64 -2.01 6.08
C ASP A 61 23.48 -1.27 7.15
N PRO A 62 24.05 -1.97 8.13
CA PRO A 62 24.85 -1.35 9.18
C PRO A 62 26.15 -0.69 8.66
N ASN A 63 26.55 -0.99 7.41
CA ASN A 63 27.76 -0.46 6.77
C ASN A 63 27.46 0.64 5.73
N ILE A 64 26.21 1.06 5.58
CA ILE A 64 25.83 2.11 4.62
C ILE A 64 26.59 3.41 4.92
N ASP A 65 27.05 4.09 3.88
CA ASP A 65 27.67 5.41 4.02
C ASP A 65 26.66 6.43 4.61
N PRO A 66 27.02 7.23 5.62
CA PRO A 66 26.09 8.16 6.24
C PRO A 66 25.48 9.21 5.29
N VAL A 67 26.21 9.63 4.25
CA VAL A 67 25.71 10.59 3.26
C VAL A 67 24.67 9.93 2.35
N GLU A 68 24.96 8.70 1.92
CA GLU A 68 24.02 7.87 1.14
C GLU A 68 22.78 7.53 1.95
N ALA A 69 22.94 7.17 3.23
CA ALA A 69 21.82 6.90 4.14
C ALA A 69 20.90 8.11 4.28
N LEU A 70 21.44 9.32 4.43
CA LEU A 70 20.66 10.55 4.52
C LEU A 70 19.93 10.84 3.20
N ALA A 71 20.59 10.65 2.06
CA ALA A 71 19.97 10.81 0.75
C ALA A 71 18.82 9.82 0.54
N LEU A 72 19.04 8.55 0.90
CA LEU A 72 18.02 7.50 0.83
C LEU A 72 16.85 7.77 1.78
N LYS A 73 17.11 8.25 3.01
CA LYS A 73 16.05 8.65 3.95
C LYS A 73 15.14 9.74 3.36
N ARG A 74 15.72 10.73 2.68
CA ARG A 74 14.94 11.78 2.01
C ARG A 74 14.10 11.23 0.86
N ARG A 75 14.61 10.24 0.11
CA ARG A 75 13.84 9.53 -0.92
C ARG A 75 12.67 8.76 -0.30
N ILE A 76 12.89 8.08 0.82
CA ILE A 76 11.84 7.36 1.57
C ILE A 76 10.75 8.35 2.04
N ASP A 77 11.14 9.51 2.56
CA ASP A 77 10.18 10.52 3.01
C ASP A 77 9.33 11.07 1.85
N LYS A 78 9.96 11.31 0.69
CA LYS A 78 9.24 11.68 -0.53
C LYS A 78 8.32 10.55 -1.01
N SER A 79 8.81 9.32 -1.06
CA SER A 79 8.03 8.14 -1.43
C SER A 79 6.80 7.97 -0.54
N ASN A 80 6.93 8.17 0.77
CA ASN A 80 5.81 8.16 1.70
C ASN A 80 4.76 9.24 1.39
N GLN A 81 5.19 10.42 0.89
CA GLN A 81 4.25 11.45 0.44
C GLN A 81 3.51 10.98 -0.81
N ASP A 82 4.26 10.59 -1.84
CA ASP A 82 3.70 10.16 -3.14
C ASP A 82 2.74 8.95 -2.96
N ARG A 83 3.10 8.02 -2.06
CA ARG A 83 2.25 6.90 -1.67
C ARG A 83 0.94 7.35 -1.03
N THR A 84 0.99 8.33 -0.14
CA THR A 84 -0.20 8.89 0.51
C THR A 84 -1.10 9.60 -0.50
N ASP A 85 -0.53 10.33 -1.45
CA ASP A 85 -1.27 11.02 -2.49
C ASP A 85 -2.05 10.00 -3.35
N LEU A 86 -1.45 8.84 -3.67
CA LEU A 86 -2.15 7.75 -4.37
C LEU A 86 -3.29 7.12 -3.54
N VAL A 87 -3.14 7.03 -2.21
CA VAL A 87 -4.25 6.60 -1.33
C VAL A 87 -5.39 7.61 -1.37
N GLU A 88 -5.09 8.90 -1.39
CA GLU A 88 -6.10 9.96 -1.52
C GLU A 88 -6.78 9.95 -2.91
N ASP A 89 -6.08 9.56 -3.97
CA ASP A 89 -6.66 9.34 -5.31
C ASP A 89 -7.66 8.17 -5.29
N ILE A 90 -7.33 7.07 -4.60
CA ILE A 90 -8.25 5.93 -4.42
C ILE A 90 -9.48 6.35 -3.61
N ASP A 91 -9.32 7.15 -2.57
CA ASP A 91 -10.45 7.70 -1.80
C ASP A 91 -11.33 8.61 -2.66
N THR A 92 -10.71 9.42 -3.51
CA THR A 92 -11.43 10.28 -4.47
C THR A 92 -12.26 9.43 -5.44
N TYR A 93 -11.68 8.33 -5.95
CA TYR A 93 -12.42 7.39 -6.80
C TYR A 93 -13.67 6.84 -6.11
N PHE A 94 -13.58 6.39 -4.86
CA PHE A 94 -14.74 5.86 -4.15
C PHE A 94 -15.76 6.94 -3.78
N ARG A 95 -15.32 8.13 -3.40
CA ARG A 95 -16.19 9.27 -3.19
C ARG A 95 -17.03 9.55 -4.44
N ASP A 96 -16.41 9.57 -5.61
CA ASP A 96 -17.08 9.89 -6.85
C ASP A 96 -17.98 8.73 -7.33
N LYS A 97 -17.55 7.48 -7.08
CA LYS A 97 -18.35 6.28 -7.35
C LYS A 97 -19.64 6.24 -6.54
N TYR A 98 -19.58 6.60 -5.26
CA TYR A 98 -20.71 6.50 -4.34
C TYR A 98 -21.39 7.85 -4.03
N LYS A 99 -21.09 8.91 -4.78
CA LYS A 99 -21.61 10.28 -4.54
C LYS A 99 -23.15 10.38 -4.50
N ASP A 100 -23.85 9.53 -5.23
CA ASP A 100 -25.30 9.51 -5.34
C ASP A 100 -25.98 8.57 -4.33
N VAL A 101 -25.20 7.80 -3.55
CA VAL A 101 -25.71 6.93 -2.51
C VAL A 101 -26.14 7.77 -1.32
N LYS A 102 -27.42 7.64 -0.93
CA LYS A 102 -27.98 8.30 0.27
C LYS A 102 -27.82 7.36 1.46
N PRO A 103 -27.02 7.72 2.47
CA PRO A 103 -26.92 6.92 3.69
C PRO A 103 -28.27 6.77 4.40
N ALA A 104 -28.53 5.58 4.94
CA ALA A 104 -29.68 5.35 5.81
C ALA A 104 -29.57 6.20 7.09
N ALA A 105 -30.68 6.41 7.77
CA ALA A 105 -30.70 7.23 8.99
C ALA A 105 -29.83 6.66 10.13
N ASP A 106 -29.65 5.35 10.14
CA ASP A 106 -28.81 4.58 11.07
C ASP A 106 -27.46 4.16 10.48
N ALA A 107 -27.08 4.71 9.32
CA ALA A 107 -25.80 4.40 8.70
C ALA A 107 -24.62 4.72 9.61
N THR A 108 -23.62 3.84 9.61
CA THR A 108 -22.44 3.97 10.45
C THR A 108 -21.21 4.36 9.64
N ILE A 109 -20.22 4.98 10.30
CA ILE A 109 -18.89 5.26 9.74
C ILE A 109 -17.91 4.15 10.12
N ASN A 110 -16.94 3.88 9.25
CA ASN A 110 -15.84 2.95 9.54
C ASN A 110 -14.62 3.69 10.09
N THR A 111 -13.71 2.97 10.78
CA THR A 111 -12.47 3.54 11.33
C THR A 111 -11.50 4.01 10.26
N GLU A 112 -11.52 3.36 9.10
CA GLU A 112 -10.70 3.74 7.94
C GLU A 112 -11.55 3.74 6.67
N SER A 113 -11.11 4.51 5.68
CA SER A 113 -11.73 4.51 4.36
C SER A 113 -11.41 3.23 3.57
N PRO A 114 -12.16 2.92 2.50
CA PRO A 114 -11.80 1.84 1.60
C PRO A 114 -10.37 1.94 1.05
N ALA A 115 -9.88 3.14 0.77
CA ALA A 115 -8.53 3.35 0.23
C ALA A 115 -7.44 2.91 1.23
N TRP A 116 -7.57 3.22 2.51
CA TRP A 116 -6.62 2.78 3.53
C TRP A 116 -6.64 1.26 3.73
N ALA A 117 -7.80 0.64 3.62
CA ALA A 117 -7.90 -0.81 3.67
C ALA A 117 -7.24 -1.46 2.43
N ILE A 118 -7.36 -0.86 1.25
CA ILE A 118 -6.70 -1.28 0.02
C ILE A 118 -5.18 -1.05 0.09
N ASP A 119 -4.72 0.05 0.70
CA ASP A 119 -3.31 0.29 1.00
C ASP A 119 -2.71 -0.86 1.81
N ARG A 120 -3.40 -1.31 2.85
CA ARG A 120 -2.98 -2.47 3.65
C ARG A 120 -2.94 -3.76 2.83
N LEU A 121 -3.89 -3.95 1.91
CA LEU A 121 -3.92 -5.12 1.03
C LEU A 121 -2.73 -5.13 0.07
N SER A 122 -2.31 -3.96 -0.46
CA SER A 122 -1.12 -3.81 -1.30
C SER A 122 0.17 -4.21 -0.55
N ILE A 123 0.35 -3.72 0.67
CA ILE A 123 1.50 -4.10 1.51
C ILE A 123 1.47 -5.59 1.88
N LEU A 124 0.28 -6.16 2.09
CA LEU A 124 0.14 -7.59 2.39
C LEU A 124 0.55 -8.45 1.18
N ALA A 125 0.27 -8.01 -0.04
CA ALA A 125 0.72 -8.71 -1.24
C ALA A 125 2.25 -8.80 -1.32
N LEU A 126 2.98 -7.71 -1.01
CA LEU A 126 4.44 -7.72 -0.90
C LEU A 126 4.95 -8.65 0.19
N LYS A 127 4.34 -8.61 1.37
CA LYS A 127 4.72 -9.52 2.48
C LYS A 127 4.56 -10.99 2.11
N ILE A 128 3.48 -11.32 1.40
CA ILE A 128 3.23 -12.69 0.94
C ILE A 128 4.29 -13.09 -0.10
N TYR A 129 4.62 -12.20 -1.02
CA TYR A 129 5.63 -12.45 -2.04
C TYR A 129 6.99 -12.77 -1.41
N HIS A 130 7.52 -11.88 -0.56
CA HIS A 130 8.82 -12.08 0.09
C HIS A 130 8.82 -13.29 1.05
N MET A 131 7.71 -13.54 1.75
CA MET A 131 7.62 -14.71 2.64
C MET A 131 7.63 -16.02 1.85
N LYS A 132 7.05 -16.06 0.64
CA LYS A 132 7.16 -17.22 -0.25
C LYS A 132 8.60 -17.46 -0.69
N GLN A 133 9.35 -16.39 -1.04
CA GLN A 133 10.77 -16.51 -1.37
C GLN A 133 11.57 -17.13 -0.22
N GLU A 134 11.31 -16.71 1.03
CA GLU A 134 11.96 -17.30 2.21
C GLU A 134 11.62 -18.77 2.43
N VAL A 135 10.39 -19.17 2.13
CA VAL A 135 9.96 -20.58 2.19
C VAL A 135 10.67 -21.43 1.10
N GLU A 136 10.91 -20.85 -0.06
CA GLU A 136 11.50 -21.51 -1.22
C GLU A 136 13.05 -21.43 -1.23
N ARG A 137 13.64 -20.77 -0.24
CA ARG A 137 15.09 -20.52 -0.16
C ARG A 137 15.87 -21.80 0.07
N LYS A 138 16.76 -22.15 -0.88
CA LYS A 138 17.48 -23.44 -0.92
C LYS A 138 18.62 -23.56 0.08
N ASP A 139 19.20 -22.44 0.50
CA ASP A 139 20.33 -22.35 1.44
C ASP A 139 19.90 -22.15 2.90
N ALA A 140 18.57 -22.11 3.15
CA ALA A 140 18.02 -21.95 4.50
C ALA A 140 17.92 -23.29 5.25
N THR A 141 17.99 -23.21 6.58
CA THR A 141 17.78 -24.40 7.43
C THR A 141 16.32 -24.84 7.42
N THR A 142 16.07 -26.13 7.66
CA THR A 142 14.71 -26.68 7.76
C THR A 142 13.88 -25.96 8.84
N GLU A 143 14.51 -25.58 9.96
CA GLU A 143 13.85 -24.82 11.03
C GLU A 143 13.42 -23.43 10.55
N HIS A 144 14.28 -22.71 9.81
CA HIS A 144 13.94 -21.40 9.22
C HIS A 144 12.76 -21.52 8.25
N ILE A 145 12.83 -22.50 7.33
CA ILE A 145 11.75 -22.74 6.36
C ILE A 145 10.42 -23.03 7.08
N ALA A 146 10.43 -23.87 8.12
CA ALA A 146 9.21 -24.16 8.89
C ALA A 146 8.63 -22.92 9.58
N LYS A 147 9.48 -22.04 10.15
CA LYS A 147 9.05 -20.76 10.73
C LYS A 147 8.46 -19.82 9.67
N CYS A 148 9.09 -19.74 8.51
CA CYS A 148 8.59 -18.91 7.39
C CYS A 148 7.27 -19.45 6.83
N GLN A 149 7.14 -20.79 6.72
CA GLN A 149 5.88 -21.40 6.30
C GLN A 149 4.74 -21.09 7.27
N ALA A 150 4.98 -21.17 8.58
CA ALA A 150 3.97 -20.81 9.57
C ALA A 150 3.53 -19.34 9.44
N LYS A 151 4.47 -18.41 9.22
CA LYS A 151 4.17 -16.98 8.95
C LYS A 151 3.41 -16.81 7.65
N LEU A 152 3.82 -17.51 6.59
CA LEU A 152 3.12 -17.45 5.29
C LEU A 152 1.66 -17.87 5.41
N ASN A 153 1.38 -18.93 6.16
CA ASN A 153 0.00 -19.40 6.39
C ASN A 153 -0.86 -18.32 7.06
N VAL A 154 -0.31 -17.62 8.06
CA VAL A 154 -1.00 -16.49 8.71
C VAL A 154 -1.22 -15.33 7.73
N LEU A 155 -0.23 -14.99 6.88
CA LEU A 155 -0.38 -13.93 5.88
C LEU A 155 -1.45 -14.26 4.83
N LEU A 156 -1.56 -15.53 4.44
CA LEU A 156 -2.60 -15.99 3.51
C LEU A 156 -3.99 -15.93 4.14
N GLU A 157 -4.13 -16.29 5.43
CA GLU A 157 -5.37 -16.11 6.18
C GLU A 157 -5.74 -14.62 6.28
N GLN A 158 -4.80 -13.75 6.66
CA GLN A 158 -4.99 -12.29 6.67
C GLN A 158 -5.44 -11.75 5.31
N GLN A 159 -4.94 -12.30 4.20
CA GLN A 159 -5.36 -11.88 2.86
C GLN A 159 -6.84 -12.21 2.62
N VAL A 160 -7.30 -13.39 3.03
CA VAL A 160 -8.71 -13.78 2.92
C VAL A 160 -9.58 -12.87 3.76
N ASP A 161 -9.21 -12.65 5.02
CA ASP A 161 -9.98 -11.84 5.97
C ASP A 161 -10.07 -10.38 5.50
N LEU A 162 -8.92 -9.77 5.16
CA LEU A 162 -8.86 -8.38 4.73
C LEU A 162 -9.63 -8.17 3.41
N SER A 163 -9.46 -9.05 2.42
CA SER A 163 -10.19 -8.95 1.16
C SER A 163 -11.70 -9.13 1.33
N THR A 164 -12.11 -10.01 2.25
CA THR A 164 -13.53 -10.19 2.60
C THR A 164 -14.09 -8.94 3.29
N ALA A 165 -13.37 -8.40 4.27
CA ALA A 165 -13.78 -7.21 5.00
C ALA A 165 -13.88 -5.97 4.09
N ILE A 166 -12.93 -5.79 3.15
CA ILE A 166 -13.01 -4.71 2.15
C ILE A 166 -14.24 -4.89 1.28
N GLY A 167 -14.51 -6.11 0.80
CA GLY A 167 -15.71 -6.39 0.00
C GLY A 167 -16.99 -6.03 0.74
N GLN A 168 -17.12 -6.46 1.99
CA GLN A 168 -18.26 -6.12 2.86
C GLN A 168 -18.40 -4.60 3.08
N LEU A 169 -17.29 -3.90 3.29
CA LEU A 169 -17.29 -2.44 3.45
C LEU A 169 -17.82 -1.74 2.19
N LEU A 170 -17.37 -2.16 1.01
CA LEU A 170 -17.81 -1.58 -0.26
C LEU A 170 -19.31 -1.88 -0.51
N ASP A 171 -19.76 -3.11 -0.25
CA ASP A 171 -21.15 -3.51 -0.40
C ASP A 171 -22.06 -2.74 0.60
N ASP A 172 -21.60 -2.52 1.84
CA ASP A 172 -22.32 -1.75 2.84
C ASP A 172 -22.41 -0.24 2.50
N ILE A 173 -21.36 0.33 1.89
CA ILE A 173 -21.38 1.72 1.40
C ILE A 173 -22.35 1.84 0.23
N GLU A 174 -22.29 0.92 -0.74
CA GLU A 174 -23.18 0.91 -1.90
C GLU A 174 -24.67 0.75 -1.48
N ALA A 175 -24.93 -0.05 -0.45
CA ALA A 175 -26.26 -0.23 0.12
C ALA A 175 -26.71 0.92 1.05
N GLY A 176 -25.87 1.93 1.28
CA GLY A 176 -26.18 3.05 2.19
C GLY A 176 -26.18 2.69 3.68
N LYS A 177 -25.73 1.49 4.07
CA LYS A 177 -25.60 1.07 5.47
C LYS A 177 -24.39 1.69 6.16
N LYS A 178 -23.38 2.03 5.38
CA LYS A 178 -22.21 2.78 5.82
C LYS A 178 -22.00 4.01 4.95
N TYR A 179 -21.36 5.02 5.51
CA TYR A 179 -20.91 6.19 4.75
C TYR A 179 -19.41 6.40 4.95
N MET A 180 -18.77 7.01 3.98
CA MET A 180 -17.37 7.38 4.03
C MET A 180 -17.19 8.89 3.96
N LYS A 181 -16.11 9.36 4.57
CA LYS A 181 -15.63 10.73 4.42
C LYS A 181 -14.18 10.67 3.93
N VAL A 182 -13.85 11.57 3.04
CA VAL A 182 -12.47 11.72 2.54
C VAL A 182 -11.79 12.81 3.35
N TYR A 183 -10.75 12.45 4.07
CA TYR A 183 -9.90 13.39 4.79
C TYR A 183 -8.53 13.40 4.14
N ARG A 184 -8.04 14.60 3.80
CA ARG A 184 -6.65 14.79 3.42
C ARG A 184 -5.75 14.63 4.62
N GLN A 185 -4.58 14.02 4.43
CA GLN A 185 -3.57 14.00 5.49
C GLN A 185 -3.00 15.39 5.69
N MET A 186 -3.25 15.97 6.86
CA MET A 186 -2.70 17.28 7.25
C MET A 186 -1.29 17.08 7.82
N LYS A 187 -0.33 16.66 6.97
CA LYS A 187 1.05 16.42 7.38
C LYS A 187 1.72 17.72 7.78
N MET A 188 2.29 17.75 8.98
CA MET A 188 2.96 18.92 9.55
C MET A 188 4.49 18.79 9.53
N TYR A 189 5.03 17.58 9.65
CA TYR A 189 6.47 17.37 9.84
C TYR A 189 7.32 17.62 8.59
N ASN A 190 6.74 17.53 7.38
CA ASN A 190 7.42 17.82 6.11
C ASN A 190 7.17 19.23 5.60
N ASP A 191 6.33 20.01 6.28
CA ASP A 191 5.92 21.34 5.86
C ASP A 191 6.83 22.37 6.55
N ALA A 192 7.46 23.23 5.73
CA ALA A 192 8.39 24.24 6.19
C ALA A 192 7.74 25.30 7.11
N ASP A 193 6.44 25.50 6.99
CA ASP A 193 5.71 26.51 7.77
C ASP A 193 5.13 25.92 9.08
N THR A 194 5.00 24.60 9.18
CA THR A 194 4.40 23.95 10.35
C THR A 194 5.36 23.13 11.18
N ASN A 195 6.56 22.79 10.66
CA ASN A 195 7.60 22.10 11.42
C ASN A 195 8.57 23.10 12.09
N PRO A 196 8.62 23.17 13.45
CA PRO A 196 9.50 24.10 14.17
C PRO A 196 10.99 23.98 13.83
N ILE A 197 11.46 22.77 13.48
CA ILE A 197 12.86 22.55 13.06
C ILE A 197 13.13 23.20 11.70
N LEU A 198 12.14 23.30 10.84
CA LEU A 198 12.29 23.90 9.51
C LEU A 198 12.13 25.41 9.52
N TYR A 199 11.12 25.94 10.24
CA TYR A 199 10.93 27.41 10.31
C TYR A 199 11.73 28.08 11.44
N GLY A 200 12.17 27.35 12.46
CA GLY A 200 12.96 27.88 13.58
C GLY A 200 14.45 28.16 13.28
N LYS A 201 14.92 27.77 12.09
CA LYS A 201 16.28 28.07 11.61
C LYS A 201 16.31 29.41 10.87
N LYS A 202 16.04 30.48 11.56
CA LYS A 202 16.34 31.82 11.09
C LYS A 202 17.55 32.38 11.83
#